data_59486f40a7deaee60667816c5a2ed3bc
#
_entry.id   59486f40a7deaee60667816c5a2ed3bc
#
_cell.length_a   1.000
_cell.length_b   1.000
_cell.length_c   1.000
_cell.angle_alpha   90.00
_cell.angle_beta   90.00
_cell.angle_gamma   90.00
#
_symmetry.space_group_name_H-M   'P 1'
#
loop_
_entity.id
_entity.type
_entity.pdbx_description
1 polymer ?
#
loop_
_entity_poly.entity_id
_entity_poly.type
_entity_poly.pdbx_seq_one_letter_code
_entity_poly.pdbx_strand_id
1 'polypeptide(L)'
;MKNITLNTEHPIAFESPDHLMPWGTMRDNTTNAEFIDEMHEFMKMNYDADTFNFLDLGCSGGQLVVDFYKRGNLAIGLEGSDYSVKHQRANWPEYHNNILFTCDVTKPYKLFKDNEQILFDIITAWEVVEHIAPNDLTAFFTHIGDNLKPGGIFLASVSTISDVINGFTLHQTVYSEGEWYTKFPELLEGTGLVAYKYPFTHKVRFENTSFHVLLQKEI
;
A
#
# COMPACT_ATOMS: atom_id res chain seq x y z
N MET A 1 -21.28 -12.21 -6.37
CA MET A 1 -20.02 -11.54 -6.01
C MET A 1 -20.39 -10.26 -5.29
N LYS A 2 -19.74 -9.93 -4.18
CA LYS A 2 -20.02 -8.69 -3.44
C LYS A 2 -19.46 -7.53 -4.26
N ASN A 3 -20.25 -6.49 -4.47
CA ASN A 3 -19.93 -5.38 -5.37
C ASN A 3 -18.96 -4.42 -4.65
N ILE A 4 -17.65 -4.56 -4.89
CA ILE A 4 -16.64 -3.59 -4.43
C ILE A 4 -16.54 -2.51 -5.50
N THR A 5 -16.58 -1.25 -5.08
CA THR A 5 -16.43 -0.09 -5.95
C THR A 5 -15.40 0.87 -5.40
N LEU A 6 -14.58 1.41 -6.28
CA LEU A 6 -13.65 2.49 -6.00
C LEU A 6 -14.27 3.82 -6.44
N ASN A 7 -14.30 4.80 -5.56
CA ASN A 7 -14.68 6.19 -5.87
C ASN A 7 -13.43 7.06 -5.82
N THR A 8 -13.02 7.58 -6.97
CA THR A 8 -11.91 8.53 -7.14
C THR A 8 -12.10 9.31 -8.45
N GLU A 9 -11.62 10.53 -8.48
CA GLU A 9 -11.48 11.33 -9.72
C GLU A 9 -10.13 11.10 -10.40
N HIS A 10 -9.21 10.35 -9.76
CA HIS A 10 -7.85 10.11 -10.20
C HIS A 10 -7.57 8.60 -10.32
N PRO A 11 -8.15 7.92 -11.33
CA PRO A 11 -8.00 6.46 -11.46
C PRO A 11 -6.59 6.01 -11.87
N ILE A 12 -5.73 6.92 -12.29
CA ILE A 12 -4.35 6.62 -12.72
C ILE A 12 -3.44 7.76 -12.28
N ALA A 13 -2.25 7.43 -11.78
CA ALA A 13 -1.21 8.39 -11.39
C ALA A 13 -0.40 8.85 -12.63
N PHE A 14 -1.03 9.55 -13.57
CA PHE A 14 -0.42 9.93 -14.86
C PHE A 14 0.89 10.71 -14.74
N GLU A 15 1.06 11.49 -13.68
CA GLU A 15 2.25 12.32 -13.45
C GLU A 15 3.35 11.56 -12.68
N SER A 16 3.05 10.38 -12.17
CA SER A 16 4.03 9.55 -11.47
C SER A 16 5.12 9.06 -12.43
N PRO A 17 6.40 9.14 -12.06
CA PRO A 17 7.47 8.53 -12.83
C PRO A 17 7.24 7.04 -13.08
N ASP A 18 6.63 6.33 -12.14
CA ASP A 18 6.28 4.91 -12.30
C ASP A 18 5.20 4.64 -13.33
N HIS A 19 4.31 5.60 -13.59
CA HIS A 19 3.37 5.47 -14.70
C HIS A 19 4.08 5.67 -16.05
N LEU A 20 5.02 6.62 -16.12
CA LEU A 20 5.80 6.90 -17.33
C LEU A 20 6.84 5.81 -17.62
N MET A 21 7.42 5.24 -16.58
CA MET A 21 8.41 4.16 -16.62
C MET A 21 8.03 3.08 -15.58
N PRO A 22 7.06 2.20 -15.91
CA PRO A 22 6.48 1.26 -14.94
C PRO A 22 7.39 0.06 -14.64
N TRP A 23 8.64 0.30 -14.28
CA TRP A 23 9.68 -0.71 -14.15
C TRP A 23 9.38 -1.74 -13.06
N GLY A 24 8.95 -1.28 -11.87
CA GLY A 24 8.50 -2.14 -10.79
C GLY A 24 7.23 -2.90 -11.18
N THR A 25 6.21 -2.18 -11.64
CA THR A 25 4.93 -2.75 -12.07
C THR A 25 5.07 -3.79 -13.17
N MET A 26 6.03 -3.63 -14.10
CA MET A 26 6.28 -4.59 -15.19
C MET A 26 6.78 -5.94 -14.71
N ARG A 27 7.41 -6.03 -13.56
CA ARG A 27 8.18 -7.20 -13.11
C ARG A 27 7.69 -7.80 -11.83
N ASP A 28 7.24 -6.97 -10.91
CA ASP A 28 6.90 -7.40 -9.58
C ASP A 28 5.54 -8.08 -9.51
N ASN A 29 5.47 -9.16 -8.75
CA ASN A 29 4.28 -9.88 -8.33
C ASN A 29 4.58 -10.61 -7.01
N THR A 30 5.29 -9.92 -6.12
CA THR A 30 5.83 -10.48 -4.89
C THR A 30 4.73 -10.79 -3.88
N THR A 31 4.92 -11.85 -3.14
CA THR A 31 4.14 -12.22 -1.96
C THR A 31 5.05 -12.91 -0.94
N ASN A 32 4.57 -13.08 0.28
CA ASN A 32 5.27 -13.85 1.32
C ASN A 32 4.26 -14.56 2.22
N ALA A 33 4.26 -15.90 2.16
CA ALA A 33 3.34 -16.73 2.94
C ALA A 33 3.55 -16.58 4.46
N GLU A 34 4.80 -16.47 4.89
CA GLU A 34 5.15 -16.31 6.32
C GLU A 34 4.68 -14.94 6.86
N PHE A 35 4.79 -13.88 6.05
CA PHE A 35 4.21 -12.58 6.41
C PHE A 35 2.68 -12.65 6.54
N ILE A 36 2.01 -13.34 5.61
CA ILE A 36 0.56 -13.50 5.66
C ILE A 36 0.14 -14.30 6.91
N ASP A 37 0.88 -15.36 7.26
CA ASP A 37 0.65 -16.14 8.48
C ASP A 37 0.83 -15.26 9.73
N GLU A 38 1.91 -14.48 9.80
CA GLU A 38 2.19 -13.56 10.90
C GLU A 38 1.09 -12.49 11.07
N MET A 39 0.52 -11.98 9.96
CA MET A 39 -0.60 -11.03 10.03
C MET A 39 -1.89 -11.68 10.56
N HIS A 40 -2.18 -12.92 10.18
CA HIS A 40 -3.31 -13.66 10.74
C HIS A 40 -3.12 -13.92 12.25
N GLU A 41 -1.92 -14.32 12.68
CA GLU A 41 -1.61 -14.50 14.09
C GLU A 41 -1.74 -13.17 14.86
N PHE A 42 -1.19 -12.08 14.32
CA PHE A 42 -1.31 -10.75 14.92
C PHE A 42 -2.78 -10.33 15.10
N MET A 43 -3.60 -10.48 14.07
CA MET A 43 -5.02 -10.13 14.13
C MET A 43 -5.79 -11.03 15.11
N LYS A 44 -5.47 -12.31 15.15
CA LYS A 44 -6.08 -13.25 16.10
C LYS A 44 -5.73 -12.91 17.54
N MET A 45 -4.46 -12.62 17.83
CA MET A 45 -3.97 -12.34 19.18
C MET A 45 -4.46 -11.00 19.74
N ASN A 46 -4.52 -9.96 18.89
CA ASN A 46 -4.80 -8.59 19.36
C ASN A 46 -6.27 -8.19 19.22
N TYR A 47 -7.01 -8.80 18.30
CA TYR A 47 -8.39 -8.41 17.97
C TYR A 47 -9.38 -9.58 17.99
N ASP A 48 -8.94 -10.80 18.30
CA ASP A 48 -9.72 -12.07 18.21
C ASP A 48 -10.39 -12.26 16.82
N ALA A 49 -9.72 -11.80 15.77
CA ALA A 49 -10.24 -11.80 14.41
C ALA A 49 -9.58 -12.92 13.57
N ASP A 50 -10.39 -13.79 12.97
CA ASP A 50 -9.92 -14.83 12.04
C ASP A 50 -9.82 -14.30 10.60
N THR A 51 -10.54 -13.22 10.27
CA THR A 51 -10.48 -12.50 8.99
C THR A 51 -10.51 -11.00 9.24
N PHE A 52 -9.96 -10.23 8.31
CA PHE A 52 -9.81 -8.78 8.41
C PHE A 52 -9.87 -8.10 7.05
N ASN A 53 -9.96 -6.78 7.04
CA ASN A 53 -9.89 -5.97 5.83
C ASN A 53 -8.44 -5.57 5.57
N PHE A 54 -7.95 -5.90 4.38
CA PHE A 54 -6.57 -5.69 3.93
C PHE A 54 -6.54 -4.82 2.67
N LEU A 55 -5.66 -3.82 2.62
CA LEU A 55 -5.41 -2.97 1.45
C LEU A 55 -3.92 -2.94 1.14
N ASP A 56 -3.55 -3.15 -0.12
CA ASP A 56 -2.18 -3.03 -0.60
C ASP A 56 -2.06 -1.87 -1.60
N LEU A 57 -1.27 -0.87 -1.26
CA LEU A 57 -0.99 0.30 -2.09
C LEU A 57 0.25 0.04 -2.95
N GLY A 58 0.17 0.25 -4.26
CA GLY A 58 1.21 -0.14 -5.21
C GLY A 58 1.28 -1.65 -5.38
N CYS A 59 0.13 -2.32 -5.50
CA CYS A 59 0.02 -3.78 -5.48
C CYS A 59 0.63 -4.50 -6.70
N SER A 60 1.14 -3.78 -7.70
CA SER A 60 1.81 -4.31 -8.90
C SER A 60 1.03 -5.45 -9.57
N GLY A 61 1.52 -6.69 -9.56
CA GLY A 61 0.84 -7.87 -10.13
C GLY A 61 -0.33 -8.39 -9.29
N GLY A 62 -0.48 -7.95 -8.03
CA GLY A 62 -1.60 -8.25 -7.15
C GLY A 62 -1.50 -9.59 -6.41
N GLN A 63 -0.35 -10.30 -6.42
CA GLN A 63 -0.27 -11.63 -5.81
C GLN A 63 -0.51 -11.60 -4.30
N LEU A 64 0.07 -10.64 -3.58
CA LEU A 64 -0.14 -10.49 -2.14
C LEU A 64 -1.64 -10.32 -1.80
N VAL A 65 -2.33 -9.47 -2.55
CA VAL A 65 -3.79 -9.24 -2.39
C VAL A 65 -4.58 -10.52 -2.62
N VAL A 66 -4.27 -11.24 -3.70
CA VAL A 66 -4.95 -12.50 -4.06
C VAL A 66 -4.72 -13.56 -3.00
N ASP A 67 -3.53 -13.63 -2.40
CA ASP A 67 -3.24 -14.62 -1.37
C ASP A 67 -4.00 -14.32 -0.05
N PHE A 68 -4.09 -13.05 0.37
CA PHE A 68 -4.98 -12.67 1.48
C PHE A 68 -6.45 -12.94 1.15
N TYR A 69 -6.89 -12.63 -0.07
CA TYR A 69 -8.26 -12.90 -0.51
C TYR A 69 -8.60 -14.38 -0.48
N LYS A 70 -7.72 -15.25 -0.97
CA LYS A 70 -7.90 -16.72 -0.95
C LYS A 70 -7.96 -17.31 0.46
N ARG A 71 -7.42 -16.61 1.46
CA ARG A 71 -7.53 -16.97 2.88
C ARG A 71 -8.81 -16.43 3.56
N GLY A 72 -9.73 -15.84 2.79
CA GLY A 72 -11.05 -15.41 3.26
C GLY A 72 -11.12 -13.96 3.74
N ASN A 73 -10.04 -13.18 3.62
CA ASN A 73 -10.03 -11.77 3.97
C ASN A 73 -10.77 -10.93 2.91
N LEU A 74 -11.26 -9.76 3.30
CA LEU A 74 -11.57 -8.71 2.36
C LEU A 74 -10.26 -8.02 1.96
N ALA A 75 -9.65 -8.45 0.87
CA ALA A 75 -8.37 -7.94 0.41
C ALA A 75 -8.54 -7.16 -0.88
N ILE A 76 -7.97 -5.95 -0.96
CA ILE A 76 -8.05 -5.05 -2.10
C ILE A 76 -6.65 -4.52 -2.42
N GLY A 77 -6.35 -4.34 -3.72
CA GLY A 77 -5.11 -3.72 -4.19
C GLY A 77 -5.38 -2.48 -5.04
N LEU A 78 -4.60 -1.44 -4.80
CA LEU A 78 -4.56 -0.22 -5.60
C LEU A 78 -3.20 -0.09 -6.29
N GLU A 79 -3.20 0.23 -7.58
CA GLU A 79 -2.01 0.42 -8.40
C GLU A 79 -2.08 1.74 -9.17
N GLY A 80 -1.04 2.57 -9.09
CA GLY A 80 -0.99 3.87 -9.76
C GLY A 80 -0.88 3.78 -11.28
N SER A 81 -0.23 2.72 -11.78
CA SER A 81 -0.06 2.49 -13.22
C SER A 81 -1.12 1.55 -13.78
N ASP A 82 -1.64 1.85 -14.96
CA ASP A 82 -2.54 0.97 -15.71
C ASP A 82 -1.79 -0.06 -16.57
N TYR A 83 -0.47 -0.17 -16.43
CA TYR A 83 0.35 -1.10 -17.20
C TYR A 83 -0.15 -2.55 -17.10
N SER A 84 -0.41 -3.01 -15.87
CA SER A 84 -0.88 -4.38 -15.63
C SER A 84 -2.27 -4.65 -16.24
N VAL A 85 -3.14 -3.65 -16.28
CA VAL A 85 -4.44 -3.73 -16.97
C VAL A 85 -4.25 -3.82 -18.47
N LYS A 86 -3.48 -2.89 -19.05
CA LYS A 86 -3.23 -2.81 -20.52
C LYS A 86 -2.56 -4.07 -21.06
N HIS A 87 -1.66 -4.67 -20.29
CA HIS A 87 -0.89 -5.85 -20.71
C HIS A 87 -1.44 -7.16 -20.15
N GLN A 88 -2.61 -7.16 -19.50
CA GLN A 88 -3.26 -8.34 -18.91
C GLN A 88 -2.28 -9.16 -18.03
N ARG A 89 -1.54 -8.44 -17.17
CA ARG A 89 -0.41 -8.99 -16.44
C ARG A 89 -0.87 -9.66 -15.12
N ALA A 90 -0.19 -10.76 -14.77
CA ALA A 90 -0.30 -11.45 -13.49
C ALA A 90 -1.78 -11.75 -13.12
N ASN A 91 -2.28 -11.21 -12.00
CA ASN A 91 -3.63 -11.49 -11.51
C ASN A 91 -4.70 -10.53 -12.07
N TRP A 92 -4.30 -9.49 -12.80
CA TRP A 92 -5.22 -8.46 -13.28
C TRP A 92 -6.32 -8.96 -14.23
N PRO A 93 -6.08 -9.91 -15.17
CA PRO A 93 -7.15 -10.42 -16.04
C PRO A 93 -8.34 -11.01 -15.28
N GLU A 94 -8.08 -11.62 -14.12
CA GLU A 94 -9.11 -12.29 -13.31
C GLU A 94 -9.75 -11.36 -12.28
N TYR A 95 -8.96 -10.42 -11.71
CA TYR A 95 -9.37 -9.68 -10.51
C TYR A 95 -9.58 -8.17 -10.73
N HIS A 96 -9.34 -7.64 -11.94
CA HIS A 96 -9.58 -6.22 -12.26
C HIS A 96 -11.04 -5.83 -12.05
N ASN A 97 -11.27 -4.68 -11.40
CA ASN A 97 -12.59 -4.20 -10.99
C ASN A 97 -13.36 -5.15 -10.06
N ASN A 98 -12.66 -6.08 -9.43
CA ASN A 98 -13.22 -6.96 -8.40
C ASN A 98 -12.50 -6.73 -7.07
N ILE A 99 -11.19 -6.98 -7.01
CA ILE A 99 -10.32 -6.69 -5.86
C ILE A 99 -9.05 -5.93 -6.25
N LEU A 100 -8.74 -5.76 -7.54
CA LEU A 100 -7.62 -4.96 -8.04
C LEU A 100 -8.15 -3.77 -8.81
N PHE A 101 -7.71 -2.57 -8.44
CA PHE A 101 -8.14 -1.31 -9.06
C PHE A 101 -6.93 -0.42 -9.36
N THR A 102 -7.05 0.41 -10.40
CA THR A 102 -6.08 1.49 -10.63
C THR A 102 -6.50 2.74 -9.87
N CYS A 103 -5.54 3.41 -9.19
CA CYS A 103 -5.79 4.60 -8.39
C CYS A 103 -4.50 5.38 -8.13
N ASP A 104 -4.54 6.69 -8.28
CA ASP A 104 -3.52 7.57 -7.71
C ASP A 104 -3.75 7.71 -6.21
N VAL A 105 -2.93 7.03 -5.40
CA VAL A 105 -3.07 6.98 -3.94
C VAL A 105 -2.62 8.27 -3.23
N THR A 106 -2.04 9.21 -3.97
CA THR A 106 -1.73 10.58 -3.47
C THR A 106 -2.93 11.51 -3.54
N LYS A 107 -4.02 11.09 -4.19
CA LYS A 107 -5.26 11.85 -4.35
C LYS A 107 -6.40 11.19 -3.58
N PRO A 108 -7.50 11.89 -3.27
CA PRO A 108 -8.61 11.33 -2.51
C PRO A 108 -9.24 10.10 -3.18
N TYR A 109 -9.42 9.05 -2.41
CA TYR A 109 -10.13 7.85 -2.83
C TYR A 109 -10.92 7.23 -1.67
N LYS A 110 -11.98 6.51 -1.99
CA LYS A 110 -12.76 5.71 -1.04
C LYS A 110 -13.19 4.41 -1.69
N LEU A 111 -13.19 3.35 -0.91
CA LEU A 111 -13.62 2.02 -1.31
C LEU A 111 -14.94 1.68 -0.62
N PHE A 112 -15.86 1.08 -1.36
CA PHE A 112 -17.18 0.71 -0.86
C PHE A 112 -17.47 -0.75 -1.15
N LYS A 113 -18.25 -1.38 -0.28
CA LYS A 113 -18.83 -2.70 -0.47
C LYS A 113 -20.32 -2.62 -0.17
N ASP A 114 -21.14 -2.96 -1.15
CA ASP A 114 -22.60 -2.89 -1.02
C ASP A 114 -23.09 -1.49 -0.55
N ASN A 115 -22.43 -0.40 -1.02
CA ASN A 115 -22.62 1.01 -0.69
C ASN A 115 -22.16 1.45 0.72
N GLU A 116 -21.55 0.57 1.50
CA GLU A 116 -20.91 0.93 2.79
C GLU A 116 -19.42 1.18 2.58
N GLN A 117 -18.86 2.26 3.14
CA GLN A 117 -17.43 2.54 3.06
C GLN A 117 -16.64 1.44 3.79
N ILE A 118 -15.62 0.93 3.10
CA ILE A 118 -14.68 -0.01 3.68
C ILE A 118 -13.60 0.77 4.43
N LEU A 119 -13.38 0.43 5.70
CA LEU A 119 -12.18 0.79 6.45
C LEU A 119 -11.34 -0.47 6.67
N PHE A 120 -10.02 -0.31 6.71
CA PHE A 120 -9.07 -1.41 6.71
C PHE A 120 -8.44 -1.60 8.09
N ASP A 121 -8.20 -2.85 8.45
CA ASP A 121 -7.44 -3.23 9.64
C ASP A 121 -5.94 -3.10 9.37
N ILE A 122 -5.52 -3.49 8.16
CA ILE A 122 -4.13 -3.45 7.72
C ILE A 122 -4.07 -2.81 6.34
N ILE A 123 -3.23 -1.78 6.19
CA ILE A 123 -2.83 -1.20 4.90
C ILE A 123 -1.34 -1.44 4.72
N THR A 124 -0.90 -1.83 3.52
CA THR A 124 0.51 -2.04 3.19
C THR A 124 0.96 -1.19 2.00
N ALA A 125 2.27 -0.88 1.95
CA ALA A 125 2.93 -0.26 0.81
C ALA A 125 4.41 -0.71 0.76
N TRP A 126 4.74 -1.62 -0.16
CA TRP A 126 6.06 -2.23 -0.22
C TRP A 126 6.89 -1.63 -1.36
N GLU A 127 7.95 -0.84 -1.01
CA GLU A 127 8.75 -0.07 -1.96
C GLU A 127 7.86 0.87 -2.79
N VAL A 128 7.09 1.73 -2.11
CA VAL A 128 6.16 2.68 -2.71
C VAL A 128 6.35 4.09 -2.18
N VAL A 129 6.61 4.26 -0.89
CA VAL A 129 6.64 5.58 -0.22
C VAL A 129 7.72 6.48 -0.81
N GLU A 130 8.87 5.93 -1.16
CA GLU A 130 9.97 6.63 -1.82
C GLU A 130 9.63 7.14 -3.23
N HIS A 131 8.63 6.54 -3.88
CA HIS A 131 8.15 6.98 -5.20
C HIS A 131 7.20 8.18 -5.11
N ILE A 132 6.68 8.50 -3.92
CA ILE A 132 5.81 9.66 -3.70
C ILE A 132 6.66 10.94 -3.64
N ALA A 133 6.23 11.96 -4.37
CA ALA A 133 6.91 13.26 -4.33
C ALA A 133 6.82 13.89 -2.92
N PRO A 134 7.86 14.61 -2.45
CA PRO A 134 7.87 15.18 -1.11
C PRO A 134 6.63 16.01 -0.76
N ASN A 135 6.10 16.76 -1.74
CA ASN A 135 4.93 17.61 -1.55
C ASN A 135 3.60 16.83 -1.44
N ASP A 136 3.58 15.57 -1.87
CA ASP A 136 2.38 14.71 -1.83
C ASP A 136 2.38 13.74 -0.62
N LEU A 137 3.49 13.66 0.15
CA LEU A 137 3.61 12.72 1.29
C LEU A 137 2.54 12.95 2.36
N THR A 138 2.29 14.20 2.76
CA THR A 138 1.26 14.51 3.77
C THR A 138 -0.13 14.08 3.30
N ALA A 139 -0.46 14.32 2.02
CA ALA A 139 -1.73 13.87 1.44
C ALA A 139 -1.81 12.34 1.39
N PHE A 140 -0.73 11.66 1.00
CA PHE A 140 -0.64 10.21 0.99
C PHE A 140 -0.90 9.61 2.39
N PHE A 141 -0.25 10.11 3.44
CA PHE A 141 -0.47 9.64 4.81
C PHE A 141 -1.87 10.01 5.33
N THR A 142 -2.41 11.17 4.95
CA THR A 142 -3.81 11.54 5.27
C THR A 142 -4.78 10.50 4.70
N HIS A 143 -4.63 10.13 3.43
CA HIS A 143 -5.50 9.12 2.81
C HIS A 143 -5.36 7.74 3.45
N ILE A 144 -4.16 7.36 3.92
CA ILE A 144 -3.98 6.14 4.72
C ILE A 144 -4.78 6.24 6.02
N GLY A 145 -4.62 7.35 6.77
CA GLY A 145 -5.37 7.59 8.00
C GLY A 145 -6.89 7.54 7.79
N ASP A 146 -7.40 8.14 6.71
CA ASP A 146 -8.83 8.18 6.38
C ASP A 146 -9.41 6.81 6.03
N ASN A 147 -8.58 5.88 5.56
CA ASN A 147 -9.00 4.53 5.16
C ASN A 147 -8.69 3.46 6.23
N LEU A 148 -7.91 3.76 7.27
CA LEU A 148 -7.71 2.86 8.40
C LEU A 148 -8.87 2.93 9.41
N LYS A 149 -9.21 1.78 10.00
CA LYS A 149 -10.02 1.73 11.22
C LYS A 149 -9.24 2.33 12.39
N PRO A 150 -9.93 2.87 13.44
CA PRO A 150 -9.28 3.15 14.71
C PRO A 150 -8.51 1.93 15.23
N GLY A 151 -7.23 2.10 15.60
CA GLY A 151 -6.32 1.01 15.97
C GLY A 151 -5.74 0.21 14.81
N GLY A 152 -6.17 0.44 13.57
CA GLY A 152 -5.62 -0.20 12.38
C GLY A 152 -4.17 0.22 12.10
N ILE A 153 -3.43 -0.59 11.35
CA ILE A 153 -1.99 -0.40 11.11
C ILE A 153 -1.66 -0.21 9.63
N PHE A 154 -0.67 0.63 9.38
CA PHE A 154 0.00 0.76 8.09
C PHE A 154 1.42 0.20 8.19
N LEU A 155 1.79 -0.67 7.25
CA LEU A 155 3.11 -1.30 7.16
C LEU A 155 3.74 -0.97 5.81
N ALA A 156 5.00 -0.58 5.82
CA ALA A 156 5.73 -0.28 4.58
C ALA A 156 7.19 -0.73 4.64
N SER A 157 7.78 -1.04 3.48
CA SER A 157 9.21 -0.89 3.25
C SER A 157 9.47 0.40 2.49
N VAL A 158 10.56 1.07 2.78
CA VAL A 158 10.94 2.34 2.17
C VAL A 158 12.41 2.30 1.81
N SER A 159 12.73 2.49 0.52
CA SER A 159 14.10 2.55 0.05
C SER A 159 14.79 3.85 0.49
N THR A 160 16.07 3.74 0.85
CA THR A 160 16.91 4.86 1.28
C THR A 160 17.92 5.29 0.21
N ILE A 161 17.86 4.72 -0.98
CA ILE A 161 18.73 5.04 -2.10
C ILE A 161 17.95 5.57 -3.30
N SER A 162 18.62 6.35 -4.15
CA SER A 162 18.04 6.80 -5.41
C SER A 162 17.94 5.66 -6.43
N ASP A 163 16.85 5.67 -7.21
CA ASP A 163 16.71 4.81 -8.39
C ASP A 163 16.45 5.67 -9.63
N VAL A 164 17.31 5.50 -10.66
CA VAL A 164 17.21 6.22 -11.93
C VAL A 164 17.29 5.22 -13.08
N ILE A 165 16.19 5.07 -13.81
CA ILE A 165 16.08 4.13 -14.91
C ILE A 165 15.79 4.89 -16.21
N ASN A 166 16.66 4.73 -17.21
CA ASN A 166 16.52 5.38 -18.52
C ASN A 166 16.32 6.91 -18.44
N GLY A 167 16.93 7.56 -17.44
CA GLY A 167 16.81 9.01 -17.22
C GLY A 167 15.57 9.43 -16.41
N PHE A 168 14.72 8.50 -16.02
CA PHE A 168 13.62 8.74 -15.08
C PHE A 168 14.09 8.52 -13.65
N THR A 169 13.94 9.53 -12.79
CA THR A 169 14.15 9.39 -11.35
C THR A 169 12.89 8.78 -10.76
N LEU A 170 12.93 7.49 -10.40
CA LEU A 170 11.78 6.78 -9.84
C LEU A 170 11.58 7.12 -8.37
N HIS A 171 12.65 7.07 -7.55
CA HIS A 171 12.57 7.47 -6.16
C HIS A 171 12.58 8.99 -6.03
N GLN A 172 11.40 9.56 -5.79
CA GLN A 172 11.17 11.01 -5.68
C GLN A 172 11.58 11.55 -4.30
N THR A 173 11.51 10.70 -3.27
CA THR A 173 11.81 11.04 -1.88
C THR A 173 12.83 10.05 -1.33
N VAL A 174 14.08 10.51 -1.20
CA VAL A 174 15.18 9.70 -0.71
C VAL A 174 15.71 10.29 0.58
N TYR A 175 15.39 9.65 1.71
CA TYR A 175 15.88 9.99 3.04
C TYR A 175 16.45 8.74 3.71
N SER A 176 17.44 8.91 4.57
CA SER A 176 17.86 7.86 5.51
C SER A 176 16.73 7.52 6.49
N GLU A 177 16.79 6.34 7.10
CA GLU A 177 15.83 5.94 8.14
C GLU A 177 15.71 7.00 9.26
N GLY A 178 16.84 7.55 9.74
CA GLY A 178 16.85 8.59 10.77
C GLY A 178 16.17 9.89 10.33
N GLU A 179 16.35 10.29 9.07
CA GLU A 179 15.67 11.47 8.50
C GLU A 179 14.16 11.24 8.38
N TRP A 180 13.72 10.04 7.97
CA TRP A 180 12.30 9.69 7.94
C TRP A 180 11.65 9.83 9.33
N TYR A 181 12.27 9.25 10.37
CA TYR A 181 11.75 9.37 11.74
C TYR A 181 11.76 10.81 12.26
N THR A 182 12.66 11.66 11.79
CA THR A 182 12.66 13.09 12.10
C THR A 182 11.52 13.85 11.42
N LYS A 183 11.09 13.40 10.22
CA LYS A 183 10.04 14.04 9.43
C LYS A 183 8.64 13.54 9.77
N PHE A 184 8.47 12.32 10.27
CA PHE A 184 7.15 11.78 10.60
C PHE A 184 6.30 12.69 11.49
N PRO A 185 6.79 13.36 12.54
CA PRO A 185 5.94 14.26 13.32
C PRO A 185 5.23 15.35 12.49
N GLU A 186 5.94 15.91 11.51
CA GLU A 186 5.36 16.92 10.59
C GLU A 186 4.46 16.26 9.53
N LEU A 187 4.92 15.19 8.91
CA LEU A 187 4.18 14.50 7.83
C LEU A 187 2.87 13.85 8.31
N LEU A 188 2.82 13.46 9.58
CA LEU A 188 1.67 12.76 10.18
C LEU A 188 0.74 13.72 10.95
N GLU A 189 1.06 15.01 11.04
CA GLU A 189 0.20 15.98 11.73
C GLU A 189 -1.21 15.99 11.14
N GLY A 190 -2.23 15.81 11.99
CA GLY A 190 -3.64 15.81 11.60
C GLY A 190 -4.13 14.51 10.89
N THR A 191 -3.26 13.54 10.64
CA THR A 191 -3.63 12.26 9.98
C THR A 191 -4.22 11.24 10.96
N GLY A 192 -4.02 11.44 12.26
CA GLY A 192 -4.35 10.46 13.31
C GLY A 192 -3.42 9.24 13.32
N LEU A 193 -2.27 9.31 12.62
CA LEU A 193 -1.28 8.23 12.57
C LEU A 193 -0.11 8.53 13.52
N VAL A 194 0.39 7.48 14.18
CA VAL A 194 1.56 7.54 15.06
C VAL A 194 2.57 6.49 14.62
N ALA A 195 3.84 6.89 14.54
CA ALA A 195 4.93 6.00 14.11
C ALA A 195 5.44 5.14 15.27
N TYR A 196 5.62 3.86 15.01
CA TYR A 196 6.19 2.87 15.92
C TYR A 196 7.36 2.12 15.27
N LYS A 197 8.15 1.47 16.10
CA LYS A 197 9.17 0.55 15.60
C LYS A 197 8.47 -0.67 14.97
N TYR A 198 8.93 -1.08 13.79
CA TYR A 198 8.43 -2.28 13.11
C TYR A 198 8.72 -3.55 13.93
N PRO A 199 7.68 -4.26 14.41
CA PRO A 199 7.87 -5.38 15.34
C PRO A 199 7.89 -6.75 14.67
N PHE A 200 7.45 -6.85 13.40
CA PHE A 200 7.23 -8.12 12.73
C PHE A 200 8.53 -8.74 12.21
N THR A 201 8.57 -10.07 12.18
CA THR A 201 9.73 -10.85 11.72
C THR A 201 9.76 -10.96 10.20
N HIS A 202 8.60 -11.23 9.61
CA HIS A 202 8.48 -11.46 8.18
C HIS A 202 8.15 -10.17 7.44
N LYS A 203 8.59 -10.10 6.18
CA LYS A 203 8.47 -8.92 5.32
C LYS A 203 8.16 -9.38 3.91
N VAL A 204 7.30 -8.63 3.21
CA VAL A 204 6.99 -8.95 1.80
C VAL A 204 8.19 -8.62 0.93
N ARG A 205 8.78 -7.44 1.13
CA ARG A 205 10.02 -7.04 0.49
C ARG A 205 11.08 -6.76 1.54
N PHE A 206 12.28 -7.21 1.26
CA PHE A 206 13.47 -6.90 2.03
C PHE A 206 14.64 -6.69 1.08
N GLU A 207 15.08 -5.45 1.00
CA GLU A 207 16.33 -5.08 0.37
C GLU A 207 17.26 -4.47 1.44
N ASN A 208 18.57 -4.67 1.29
CA ASN A 208 19.55 -4.16 2.26
C ASN A 208 19.58 -2.62 2.36
N THR A 209 18.89 -1.95 1.42
CA THR A 209 18.79 -0.50 1.30
C THR A 209 17.44 0.05 1.75
N SER A 210 16.55 -0.81 2.26
CA SER A 210 15.23 -0.42 2.73
C SER A 210 15.09 -0.61 4.23
N PHE A 211 14.35 0.27 4.89
CA PHE A 211 13.89 0.09 6.26
C PHE A 211 12.39 -0.16 6.30
N HIS A 212 11.87 -0.60 7.46
CA HIS A 212 10.46 -0.93 7.62
C HIS A 212 9.78 0.00 8.61
N VAL A 213 8.57 0.42 8.24
CA VAL A 213 7.75 1.37 8.98
C VAL A 213 6.49 0.70 9.48
N LEU A 214 6.09 1.00 10.72
CA LEU A 214 4.75 0.79 11.24
C LEU A 214 4.17 2.13 11.66
N LEU A 215 3.02 2.48 11.10
CA LEU A 215 2.17 3.56 11.61
C LEU A 215 0.88 2.94 12.11
N GLN A 216 0.34 3.44 13.23
CA GLN A 216 -0.93 2.99 13.77
C GLN A 216 -1.90 4.18 13.88
N LYS A 217 -3.16 3.95 13.51
CA LYS A 217 -4.20 4.95 13.71
C LYS A 217 -4.62 4.99 15.17
N GLU A 218 -4.68 6.20 15.74
CA GLU A 218 -5.20 6.42 17.08
C GLU A 218 -6.64 5.90 17.23
N ILE A 219 -7.01 5.48 18.46
CA ILE A 219 -8.33 4.93 18.80
C ILE A 219 -9.32 6.04 19.06
#